data_804e10f37b3661e3e9324ea907abf6e8
#
_entry.id   804e10f37b3661e3e9324ea907abf6e8
#
_cell.length_a   1.000
_cell.length_b   1.000
_cell.length_c   1.000
_cell.angle_alpha   90.00
_cell.angle_beta   90.00
_cell.angle_gamma   90.00
#
_symmetry.space_group_name_H-M   'P 1'
#
loop_
_entity.id
_entity.type
_entity.pdbx_description
1 polymer ?
#
loop_
_entity_poly.entity_id
_entity_poly.type
_entity_poly.pdbx_seq_one_letter_code
_entity_poly.pdbx_strand_id
1 'polypeptide(L)' 'MRLQIVFDTIPAEETRNILKSNGFKWAPSQQAWQRQLTDASKYALKRVLNELQAV' A
#
# COMPACT_ATOMS: atom_id res chain seq x y z
N MET A 1 10.05 2.01 -12.34
CA MET A 1 10.17 1.28 -11.07
C MET A 1 8.93 1.51 -10.21
N ARG A 2 8.47 0.51 -9.50
CA ARG A 2 7.25 0.59 -8.70
C ARG A 2 7.52 0.22 -7.24
N LEU A 3 6.82 0.89 -6.35
CA LEU A 3 6.83 0.60 -4.93
C LEU A 3 5.75 -0.44 -4.65
N GLN A 4 6.13 -1.56 -4.02
CA GLN A 4 5.21 -2.67 -3.76
C GLN A 4 5.11 -2.96 -2.27
N ILE A 5 3.91 -3.30 -1.84
CA ILE A 5 3.64 -3.77 -0.47
C ILE A 5 3.03 -5.15 -0.59
N VAL A 6 3.67 -6.14 0.02
CA VAL A 6 3.22 -7.53 -0.02
C VAL A 6 2.69 -7.92 1.36
N PHE A 7 1.53 -8.59 1.37
CA PHE A 7 0.93 -9.10 2.60
C PHE A 7 0.89 -10.62 2.53
N ASP A 8 1.05 -11.27 3.68
CA ASP A 8 0.97 -12.73 3.78
C ASP A 8 -0.45 -13.24 3.51
N THR A 9 -1.45 -12.42 3.85
CA THR A 9 -2.86 -12.75 3.63
C THR A 9 -3.55 -11.55 3.01
N ILE A 10 -4.81 -11.74 2.60
CA ILE A 10 -5.62 -10.62 2.12
C ILE A 10 -5.86 -9.65 3.26
N PRO A 11 -5.46 -8.38 3.14
CA PRO A 11 -5.65 -7.41 4.21
C PRO A 11 -7.13 -7.09 4.43
N ALA A 12 -7.46 -6.66 5.64
CA ALA A 12 -8.81 -6.26 6.00
C ALA A 12 -9.26 -5.06 5.15
N GLU A 13 -10.57 -4.85 5.08
CA GLU A 13 -11.14 -3.77 4.28
C GLU A 13 -10.57 -2.41 4.68
N GLU A 14 -10.42 -2.15 5.98
CA GLU A 14 -9.85 -0.90 6.47
C GLU A 14 -8.44 -0.68 5.92
N THR A 15 -7.61 -1.71 5.94
CA THR A 15 -6.26 -1.65 5.40
C THR A 15 -6.29 -1.39 3.90
N ARG A 16 -7.18 -2.07 3.17
CA ARG A 16 -7.31 -1.85 1.73
C ARG A 16 -7.72 -0.42 1.41
N ASN A 17 -8.63 0.15 2.20
CA ASN A 17 -9.07 1.53 2.02
C ASN A 17 -7.93 2.51 2.27
N ILE A 18 -7.11 2.26 3.28
CA ILE A 18 -5.91 3.07 3.55
C ILE A 18 -4.96 3.04 2.35
N LEU A 19 -4.71 1.86 1.80
CA LEU A 19 -3.85 1.71 0.64
C LEU A 19 -4.38 2.47 -0.56
N LYS A 20 -5.68 2.32 -0.85
CA LYS A 20 -6.32 2.99 -1.99
C LYS A 20 -6.28 4.50 -1.84
N SER A 21 -6.51 5.02 -0.62
CA SER A 21 -6.49 6.46 -0.39
C SER A 21 -5.10 7.05 -0.51
N ASN A 22 -4.06 6.21 -0.43
CA ASN A 22 -2.67 6.62 -0.62
C ASN A 22 -2.14 6.31 -2.02
N GLY A 23 -3.02 5.97 -2.96
CA GLY A 23 -2.66 5.79 -4.36
C GLY A 23 -2.14 4.40 -4.71
N PHE A 24 -2.17 3.45 -3.79
CA PHE A 24 -1.78 2.08 -4.09
C PHE A 24 -2.92 1.34 -4.76
N LYS A 25 -2.57 0.46 -5.70
CA LYS A 25 -3.52 -0.37 -6.42
C LYS A 25 -3.14 -1.84 -6.31
N TRP A 26 -4.14 -2.69 -6.22
CA TRP A 26 -3.90 -4.13 -6.19
C TRP A 26 -3.47 -4.62 -7.57
N ALA A 27 -2.38 -5.37 -7.60
CA ALA A 27 -1.86 -5.99 -8.81
C ALA A 27 -1.92 -7.51 -8.66
N PRO A 28 -2.95 -8.16 -9.24
CA PRO A 28 -3.12 -9.62 -9.06
C PRO A 28 -1.94 -10.43 -9.57
N SER A 29 -1.33 -10.01 -10.66
CA SER A 29 -0.21 -10.72 -11.26
C SER A 29 1.02 -10.72 -10.35
N GLN A 30 1.16 -9.72 -9.51
CA GLN A 30 2.27 -9.57 -8.56
C GLN A 30 1.87 -9.96 -7.15
N GLN A 31 0.57 -10.13 -6.90
CA GLN A 31 0.00 -10.37 -5.57
C GLN A 31 0.48 -9.33 -4.57
N ALA A 32 0.50 -8.07 -5.00
CA ALA A 32 1.01 -6.96 -4.21
C ALA A 32 0.21 -5.69 -4.50
N TRP A 33 0.19 -4.80 -3.53
CA TRP A 33 -0.29 -3.44 -3.71
C TRP A 33 0.87 -2.60 -4.22
N GLN A 34 0.67 -1.86 -5.31
CA GLN A 34 1.77 -1.14 -5.93
C GLN A 34 1.38 0.25 -6.36
N ARG A 35 2.40 1.08 -6.50
CA ARG A 35 2.29 2.45 -6.92
C ARG A 35 3.61 2.84 -7.59
N GLN A 36 3.56 3.79 -8.53
CA GLN A 36 4.78 4.28 -9.17
C GLN A 36 5.74 4.84 -8.11
N LEU A 37 7.01 4.49 -8.22
CA LEU A 37 8.01 4.93 -7.26
C LEU A 37 8.37 6.40 -7.53
N THR A 38 7.96 7.27 -6.62
CA THR A 38 8.23 8.70 -6.63
C THR A 38 8.53 9.14 -5.20
N ASP A 39 8.99 10.38 -5.02
CA ASP A 39 9.17 10.91 -3.68
C ASP A 39 7.84 10.95 -2.93
N ALA A 40 6.75 11.33 -3.63
CA ALA A 40 5.42 11.34 -3.05
C ALA A 40 5.00 9.95 -2.58
N SER A 41 5.33 8.89 -3.34
CA SER A 41 4.97 7.53 -2.95
C SER A 41 5.72 7.05 -1.72
N LYS A 42 6.95 7.50 -1.54
CA LYS A 42 7.73 7.17 -0.34
C LYS A 42 7.09 7.76 0.91
N TYR A 43 6.61 9.01 0.84
CA TYR A 43 5.88 9.63 1.92
C TYR A 43 4.54 8.95 2.17
N ALA A 44 3.84 8.56 1.10
CA ALA A 44 2.59 7.84 1.21
C ALA A 44 2.79 6.50 1.91
N LEU A 45 3.85 5.77 1.58
CA LEU A 45 4.17 4.51 2.23
C LEU A 45 4.39 4.71 3.73
N LYS A 46 5.11 5.76 4.10
CA LYS A 46 5.36 6.06 5.50
C LYS A 46 4.05 6.30 6.25
N ARG A 47 3.11 7.04 5.65
CA ARG A 47 1.79 7.26 6.24
C ARG A 47 1.02 5.97 6.38
N VAL A 48 1.04 5.11 5.35
CA VAL A 48 0.36 3.82 5.40
C VAL A 48 0.89 2.98 6.55
N LEU A 49 2.21 2.89 6.69
CA LEU A 49 2.81 2.11 7.77
C LEU A 49 2.43 2.65 9.14
N ASN A 50 2.40 3.97 9.31
CA ASN A 50 1.98 4.58 10.57
C ASN A 50 0.51 4.27 10.88
N GLU A 51 -0.36 4.37 9.89
CA GLU A 51 -1.78 4.09 10.09
C GLU A 51 -2.03 2.62 10.41
N LEU A 52 -1.29 1.71 9.78
CA LEU A 52 -1.41 0.29 10.07
C LEU A 52 -0.94 -0.06 11.47
N GLN A 53 0.07 0.66 11.98
CA GLN A 53 0.56 0.43 13.34
C GLN A 53 -0.38 1.02 14.40
N ALA A 54 -1.21 1.99 14.03
CA ALA A 54 -2.13 2.65 14.94
C ALA A 54 -3.43 1.85 15.15
N VAL A 55 -3.65 0.83 14.35
CA VAL A 55 -4.88 0.02 14.39
C VAL A 55 -4.80 -1.08 15.45
#